data_de1b6cc3b39d0a8bd15f03675ad8a125
#
_entry.id   de1b6cc3b39d0a8bd15f03675ad8a125
#
_cell.length_a   1.000
_cell.length_b   1.000
_cell.length_c   1.000
_cell.angle_alpha   90.00
_cell.angle_beta   90.00
_cell.angle_gamma   90.00
#
_symmetry.space_group_name_H-M   'P 1'
#
loop_
_entity.id
_entity.type
_entity.pdbx_description
1 polymer ?
#
loop_
_entity_poly.entity_id
_entity_poly.type
_entity_poly.pdbx_seq_one_letter_code
_entity_poly.pdbx_strand_id
1 'polypeptide(L)'
;MKPVCVLGNGQLGRMLRQAGEPLGIAVYPVGLDAEPEAVPYQNAVITAEIERWPETALTRELATHNNFVNRDIFPRLADRLTQKQLLDQLHLATAPWQLLANADEWPQVFATLGELAIVKRRVGGYDGRGQWRLRPGQEAELPADNYGECIVEQGINFSGEVSLVGARGHDGLSVFYPLTHNLHEEGILRTSVALPQPNPALQQQAEQMLAAILDELNYVGVMAMECFIVGDSLLINELAPRVHNSGHWTQNGASISQFELHLRAILGLPLPKPVVNTPSVMVNLIGTAVNQQWLALPLVHLHWYEKEVREGRKVGHLNLNDPDAASLQQALQALAPLLPAEYQSGLAWAQQKLG
;
A
#
# COMPACT_ATOMS: atom_id res chain seq x y z
N MET A 1 -22.89 -16.41 -3.02
CA MET A 1 -21.47 -16.39 -3.47
C MET A 1 -20.64 -17.19 -2.49
N LYS A 2 -19.43 -17.66 -2.89
CA LYS A 2 -18.53 -18.29 -1.93
C LYS A 2 -18.14 -17.29 -0.86
N PRO A 3 -18.02 -17.69 0.41
CA PRO A 3 -17.48 -16.83 1.45
C PRO A 3 -15.98 -16.57 1.22
N VAL A 4 -15.47 -15.52 1.87
CA VAL A 4 -14.04 -15.16 1.83
C VAL A 4 -13.49 -15.20 3.25
N CYS A 5 -12.38 -15.90 3.44
CA CYS A 5 -11.60 -15.88 4.66
C CYS A 5 -10.37 -14.98 4.45
N VAL A 6 -10.17 -14.01 5.32
CA VAL A 6 -9.03 -13.08 5.24
C VAL A 6 -8.08 -13.36 6.39
N LEU A 7 -6.87 -13.81 6.08
CA LEU A 7 -5.83 -14.00 7.08
C LEU A 7 -5.32 -12.64 7.57
N GLY A 8 -5.61 -12.35 8.82
CA GLY A 8 -5.48 -11.05 9.47
C GLY A 8 -6.85 -10.47 9.82
N ASN A 9 -6.92 -9.81 10.99
CA ASN A 9 -8.12 -9.16 11.51
C ASN A 9 -7.89 -7.66 11.80
N GLY A 10 -7.01 -7.04 11.04
CA GLY A 10 -6.73 -5.61 11.12
C GLY A 10 -7.73 -4.76 10.34
N GLN A 11 -7.34 -3.50 10.09
CA GLN A 11 -8.22 -2.55 9.38
C GLN A 11 -8.53 -2.96 7.94
N LEU A 12 -7.58 -3.61 7.23
CA LEU A 12 -7.80 -3.99 5.84
C LEU A 12 -8.83 -5.12 5.74
N GLY A 13 -8.73 -6.13 6.60
CA GLY A 13 -9.73 -7.20 6.70
C GLY A 13 -11.12 -6.67 7.07
N ARG A 14 -11.19 -5.70 8.01
CA ARG A 14 -12.44 -5.01 8.33
C ARG A 14 -13.04 -4.31 7.10
N MET A 15 -12.24 -3.55 6.35
CA MET A 15 -12.72 -2.84 5.17
C MET A 15 -13.10 -3.78 4.01
N LEU A 16 -12.41 -4.93 3.87
CA LEU A 16 -12.83 -6.00 2.97
C LEU A 16 -14.21 -6.54 3.36
N ARG A 17 -14.46 -6.79 4.65
CA ARG A 17 -15.79 -7.23 5.13
C ARG A 17 -16.86 -6.20 4.81
N GLN A 18 -16.62 -4.93 5.11
CA GLN A 18 -17.55 -3.85 4.80
C GLN A 18 -17.86 -3.76 3.30
N ALA A 19 -16.87 -3.94 2.44
CA ALA A 19 -17.06 -3.93 0.98
C ALA A 19 -17.83 -5.16 0.46
N GLY A 20 -17.77 -6.28 1.15
CA GLY A 20 -18.51 -7.51 0.80
C GLY A 20 -19.99 -7.46 1.15
N GLU A 21 -20.37 -6.73 2.20
CA GLU A 21 -21.75 -6.69 2.71
C GLU A 21 -22.80 -6.29 1.65
N PRO A 22 -22.65 -5.20 0.87
CA PRO A 22 -23.61 -4.81 -0.16
C PRO A 22 -23.76 -5.85 -1.28
N LEU A 23 -22.72 -6.67 -1.50
CA LEU A 23 -22.74 -7.73 -2.51
C LEU A 23 -23.25 -9.06 -1.98
N GLY A 24 -23.62 -9.15 -0.70
CA GLY A 24 -24.01 -10.41 -0.05
C GLY A 24 -22.86 -11.42 0.05
N ILE A 25 -21.61 -10.94 0.07
CA ILE A 25 -20.41 -11.76 0.26
C ILE A 25 -20.09 -11.80 1.75
N ALA A 26 -20.15 -12.98 2.36
CA ALA A 26 -19.69 -13.18 3.73
C ALA A 26 -18.15 -13.15 3.76
N VAL A 27 -17.57 -12.17 4.45
CA VAL A 27 -16.13 -12.00 4.59
C VAL A 27 -15.74 -12.15 6.07
N TYR A 28 -14.81 -13.05 6.34
CA TYR A 28 -14.36 -13.42 7.67
C TYR A 28 -12.88 -13.05 7.86
N PRO A 29 -12.57 -11.84 8.38
CA PRO A 29 -11.21 -11.54 8.87
C PRO A 29 -10.91 -12.38 10.10
N VAL A 30 -9.76 -13.07 10.12
CA VAL A 30 -9.41 -14.00 11.19
C VAL A 30 -8.06 -13.64 11.81
N GLY A 31 -7.96 -13.74 13.13
CA GLY A 31 -6.70 -13.58 13.85
C GLY A 31 -5.71 -14.70 13.50
N LEU A 32 -4.42 -14.38 13.55
CA LEU A 32 -3.35 -15.33 13.20
C LEU A 32 -3.24 -16.49 14.19
N ASP A 33 -3.74 -16.29 15.39
CA ASP A 33 -3.76 -17.21 16.54
C ASP A 33 -5.12 -17.89 16.74
N ALA A 34 -6.07 -17.72 15.79
CA ALA A 34 -7.37 -18.40 15.88
C ALA A 34 -7.21 -19.91 15.72
N GLU A 35 -8.06 -20.66 16.42
CA GLU A 35 -8.11 -22.11 16.28
C GLU A 35 -8.67 -22.47 14.88
N PRO A 36 -8.04 -23.38 14.13
CA PRO A 36 -8.47 -23.72 12.77
C PRO A 36 -9.95 -24.14 12.68
N GLU A 37 -10.44 -24.88 13.67
CA GLU A 37 -11.83 -25.37 13.72
C GLU A 37 -12.87 -24.24 13.84
N ALA A 38 -12.46 -23.08 14.37
CA ALA A 38 -13.34 -21.92 14.53
C ALA A 38 -13.40 -21.05 13.24
N VAL A 39 -12.60 -21.35 12.23
CA VAL A 39 -12.47 -20.55 11.02
C VAL A 39 -13.17 -21.22 9.82
N PRO A 40 -14.11 -20.53 9.14
CA PRO A 40 -14.89 -21.14 8.04
C PRO A 40 -14.14 -21.14 6.70
N TYR A 41 -12.87 -21.59 6.67
CA TYR A 41 -12.03 -21.52 5.47
C TYR A 41 -12.25 -22.66 4.47
N GLN A 42 -12.76 -23.81 4.89
CA GLN A 42 -12.81 -25.03 4.06
C GLN A 42 -13.58 -24.84 2.74
N ASN A 43 -14.67 -24.07 2.76
CA ASN A 43 -15.48 -23.75 1.58
C ASN A 43 -15.31 -22.28 1.12
N ALA A 44 -14.41 -21.55 1.75
CA ALA A 44 -14.13 -20.15 1.45
C ALA A 44 -13.03 -20.02 0.40
N VAL A 45 -13.01 -18.88 -0.30
CA VAL A 45 -11.80 -18.39 -0.94
C VAL A 45 -10.96 -17.72 0.15
N ILE A 46 -9.68 -18.02 0.21
CA ILE A 46 -8.78 -17.51 1.23
C ILE A 46 -7.87 -16.43 0.61
N THR A 47 -7.72 -15.32 1.29
CA THR A 47 -6.77 -14.25 0.98
C THR A 47 -6.12 -13.75 2.26
N ALA A 48 -5.19 -12.79 2.17
CA ALA A 48 -4.55 -12.19 3.32
C ALA A 48 -4.57 -10.66 3.24
N GLU A 49 -4.60 -10.00 4.40
CA GLU A 49 -4.40 -8.55 4.52
C GLU A 49 -2.96 -8.18 4.91
N ILE A 50 -2.13 -9.18 5.13
CA ILE A 50 -0.73 -9.08 5.52
C ILE A 50 0.12 -9.94 4.59
N GLU A 51 1.39 -9.64 4.48
CA GLU A 51 2.32 -10.32 3.56
C GLU A 51 3.12 -11.41 4.26
N ARG A 52 3.25 -11.30 5.59
CA ARG A 52 3.99 -12.21 6.43
C ARG A 52 3.22 -12.50 7.72
N TRP A 53 3.26 -13.73 8.13
CA TRP A 53 2.59 -14.19 9.36
C TRP A 53 3.49 -15.16 10.15
N PRO A 54 3.33 -15.24 11.48
CA PRO A 54 4.00 -16.24 12.29
C PRO A 54 3.48 -17.64 11.97
N GLU A 55 4.26 -18.63 12.27
CA GLU A 55 3.86 -20.03 12.18
C GLU A 55 2.95 -20.39 13.37
N THR A 56 1.66 -20.56 13.09
CA THR A 56 0.63 -20.99 14.04
C THR A 56 -0.08 -22.24 13.51
N ALA A 57 -0.96 -22.86 14.29
CA ALA A 57 -1.79 -23.98 13.81
C ALA A 57 -2.60 -23.57 12.58
N LEU A 58 -3.27 -22.42 12.64
CA LEU A 58 -4.07 -21.89 11.52
C LEU A 58 -3.21 -21.57 10.28
N THR A 59 -2.09 -20.86 10.45
CA THR A 59 -1.30 -20.43 9.28
C THR A 59 -0.61 -21.61 8.59
N ARG A 60 -0.22 -22.66 9.31
CA ARG A 60 0.29 -23.92 8.72
C ARG A 60 -0.76 -24.61 7.87
N GLU A 61 -2.01 -24.66 8.37
CA GLU A 61 -3.11 -25.27 7.62
C GLU A 61 -3.49 -24.46 6.39
N LEU A 62 -3.64 -23.15 6.51
CA LEU A 62 -3.96 -22.27 5.39
C LEU A 62 -2.85 -22.23 4.34
N ALA A 63 -1.57 -22.28 4.73
CA ALA A 63 -0.45 -22.26 3.80
C ALA A 63 -0.44 -23.43 2.81
N THR A 64 -1.12 -24.51 3.11
CA THR A 64 -1.24 -25.69 2.21
C THR A 64 -2.60 -25.76 1.52
N HIS A 65 -3.55 -24.88 1.87
CA HIS A 65 -4.91 -24.95 1.37
C HIS A 65 -5.05 -24.49 -0.08
N ASN A 66 -5.69 -25.29 -0.93
CA ASN A 66 -5.82 -25.00 -2.37
C ASN A 66 -6.67 -23.75 -2.69
N ASN A 67 -7.56 -23.35 -1.78
CA ASN A 67 -8.39 -22.14 -1.95
C ASN A 67 -7.66 -20.86 -1.54
N PHE A 68 -6.43 -20.93 -1.06
CA PHE A 68 -5.64 -19.76 -0.71
C PHE A 68 -5.03 -19.14 -1.97
N VAL A 69 -5.65 -18.08 -2.44
CA VAL A 69 -5.24 -17.34 -3.62
C VAL A 69 -3.92 -16.63 -3.34
N ASN A 70 -2.95 -16.76 -4.26
CA ASN A 70 -1.60 -16.17 -4.16
C ASN A 70 -0.76 -16.64 -2.95
N ARG A 71 -1.06 -17.78 -2.33
CA ARG A 71 -0.38 -18.25 -1.12
C ARG A 71 1.15 -18.24 -1.23
N ASP A 72 1.68 -18.61 -2.40
CA ASP A 72 3.12 -18.69 -2.67
C ASP A 72 3.74 -17.32 -3.03
N ILE A 73 2.89 -16.34 -3.36
CA ILE A 73 3.30 -14.98 -3.74
C ILE A 73 3.49 -14.09 -2.52
N PHE A 74 2.65 -14.21 -1.49
CA PHE A 74 2.75 -13.40 -0.27
C PHE A 74 4.14 -13.49 0.37
N PRO A 75 4.68 -14.67 0.73
CA PRO A 75 6.00 -14.78 1.34
C PRO A 75 7.12 -14.36 0.39
N ARG A 76 6.96 -14.57 -0.93
CA ARG A 76 7.92 -14.13 -1.94
C ARG A 76 8.01 -12.61 -1.99
N LEU A 77 6.90 -11.89 -1.98
CA LEU A 77 6.89 -10.43 -2.02
C LEU A 77 7.05 -9.77 -0.64
N ALA A 78 6.96 -10.53 0.46
CA ALA A 78 7.32 -10.03 1.79
C ALA A 78 8.83 -9.77 1.96
N ASP A 79 9.68 -10.34 1.10
CA ASP A 79 11.12 -10.16 1.11
C ASP A 79 11.54 -9.15 0.01
N ARG A 80 12.12 -8.02 0.41
CA ARG A 80 12.61 -6.98 -0.51
C ARG A 80 13.67 -7.49 -1.49
N LEU A 81 14.47 -8.46 -1.09
CA LEU A 81 15.44 -9.07 -1.99
C LEU A 81 14.75 -9.74 -3.19
N THR A 82 13.74 -10.54 -2.91
CA THR A 82 13.00 -11.23 -3.97
C THR A 82 12.14 -10.28 -4.81
N GLN A 83 11.63 -9.19 -4.23
CA GLN A 83 11.00 -8.11 -5.01
C GLN A 83 12.00 -7.50 -5.99
N LYS A 84 13.20 -7.13 -5.54
CA LYS A 84 14.23 -6.53 -6.41
C LYS A 84 14.67 -7.47 -7.51
N GLN A 85 14.90 -8.75 -7.19
CA GLN A 85 15.23 -9.78 -8.17
C GLN A 85 14.13 -9.95 -9.24
N LEU A 86 12.84 -9.88 -8.84
CA LEU A 86 11.72 -9.90 -9.77
C LEU A 86 11.73 -8.69 -10.70
N LEU A 87 11.98 -7.49 -10.17
CA LEU A 87 12.05 -6.25 -10.96
C LEU A 87 13.20 -6.31 -11.97
N ASP A 88 14.38 -6.81 -11.56
CA ASP A 88 15.54 -7.00 -12.44
C ASP A 88 15.24 -8.04 -13.54
N GLN A 89 14.62 -9.17 -13.19
CA GLN A 89 14.20 -10.20 -14.13
C GLN A 89 13.25 -9.65 -15.21
N LEU A 90 12.35 -8.76 -14.81
CA LEU A 90 11.38 -8.11 -15.72
C LEU A 90 11.94 -6.85 -16.40
N HIS A 91 13.20 -6.49 -16.14
CA HIS A 91 13.84 -5.26 -16.63
C HIS A 91 13.05 -3.98 -16.29
N LEU A 92 12.41 -3.97 -15.12
CA LEU A 92 11.64 -2.82 -14.63
C LEU A 92 12.53 -1.89 -13.80
N ALA A 93 12.37 -0.58 -14.03
CA ALA A 93 13.20 0.44 -13.39
C ALA A 93 12.93 0.52 -11.88
N THR A 94 13.99 0.41 -11.09
CA THR A 94 14.00 0.60 -9.64
C THR A 94 15.32 1.27 -9.23
N ALA A 95 15.42 1.77 -7.99
CA ALA A 95 16.68 2.30 -7.49
C ALA A 95 17.78 1.24 -7.60
N PRO A 96 19.00 1.59 -8.07
CA PRO A 96 20.15 0.68 -8.02
C PRO A 96 20.33 0.11 -6.62
N TRP A 97 20.60 -1.18 -6.53
CA TRP A 97 20.59 -1.89 -5.26
C TRP A 97 21.58 -3.05 -5.22
N GLN A 98 21.92 -3.50 -4.02
CA GLN A 98 22.65 -4.75 -3.78
C GLN A 98 22.29 -5.35 -2.42
N LEU A 99 22.63 -6.61 -2.19
CA LEU A 99 22.60 -7.22 -0.86
C LEU A 99 23.76 -6.63 -0.04
N LEU A 100 23.54 -6.34 1.23
CA LEU A 100 24.56 -5.91 2.18
C LEU A 100 24.90 -7.08 3.10
N ALA A 101 25.88 -7.88 2.74
CA ALA A 101 26.21 -9.10 3.48
C ALA A 101 27.16 -8.83 4.66
N ASN A 102 28.11 -7.92 4.51
CA ASN A 102 29.16 -7.68 5.51
C ASN A 102 29.48 -6.17 5.63
N ALA A 103 30.09 -5.81 6.77
CA ALA A 103 30.49 -4.43 7.04
C ALA A 103 31.65 -3.94 6.17
N ASP A 104 32.50 -4.81 5.70
CA ASP A 104 33.63 -4.49 4.81
C ASP A 104 33.21 -4.18 3.36
N GLU A 105 31.95 -4.37 3.01
CA GLU A 105 31.40 -3.99 1.70
C GLU A 105 31.10 -2.50 1.53
N TRP A 106 31.08 -1.71 2.63
CA TRP A 106 30.70 -0.29 2.57
C TRP A 106 31.49 0.55 1.56
N PRO A 107 32.84 0.42 1.43
CA PRO A 107 33.56 1.19 0.41
C PRO A 107 33.05 0.91 -1.01
N GLN A 108 32.70 -0.36 -1.31
CA GLN A 108 32.13 -0.75 -2.60
C GLN A 108 30.70 -0.24 -2.76
N VAL A 109 29.89 -0.28 -1.70
CA VAL A 109 28.51 0.24 -1.69
C VAL A 109 28.51 1.72 -2.09
N PHE A 110 29.32 2.57 -1.42
CA PHE A 110 29.38 3.98 -1.74
C PHE A 110 30.00 4.28 -3.10
N ALA A 111 30.97 3.47 -3.55
CA ALA A 111 31.54 3.60 -4.88
C ALA A 111 30.50 3.29 -5.99
N THR A 112 29.58 2.36 -5.74
CA THR A 112 28.59 1.90 -6.74
C THR A 112 27.29 2.67 -6.66
N LEU A 113 26.77 2.92 -5.45
CA LEU A 113 25.44 3.50 -5.21
C LEU A 113 25.49 5.00 -4.87
N GLY A 114 26.67 5.58 -4.71
CA GLY A 114 26.84 7.00 -4.39
C GLY A 114 26.83 7.32 -2.89
N GLU A 115 26.85 8.61 -2.56
CA GLU A 115 27.07 9.10 -1.20
C GLU A 115 25.86 8.91 -0.24
N LEU A 116 24.72 8.54 -0.72
CA LEU A 116 23.54 8.27 0.11
C LEU A 116 23.06 6.84 -0.13
N ALA A 117 23.23 6.02 0.88
CA ALA A 117 22.75 4.65 0.91
C ALA A 117 21.47 4.55 1.75
N ILE A 118 20.45 3.89 1.19
CA ILE A 118 19.21 3.56 1.90
C ILE A 118 19.25 2.07 2.20
N VAL A 119 19.52 1.73 3.45
CA VAL A 119 19.52 0.34 3.92
C VAL A 119 18.10 -0.04 4.33
N LYS A 120 17.60 -1.16 3.86
CA LYS A 120 16.27 -1.66 4.19
C LYS A 120 16.35 -3.11 4.64
N ARG A 121 15.74 -3.44 5.76
CA ARG A 121 15.55 -4.85 6.13
C ARG A 121 14.78 -5.58 5.02
N ARG A 122 15.23 -6.78 4.69
CA ARG A 122 14.57 -7.62 3.68
C ARG A 122 13.13 -7.92 4.07
N VAL A 123 12.88 -8.22 5.34
CA VAL A 123 11.56 -8.59 5.84
C VAL A 123 11.19 -7.83 7.11
N GLY A 124 9.90 -7.58 7.33
CA GLY A 124 9.39 -7.01 8.58
C GLY A 124 9.54 -5.49 8.74
N GLY A 125 10.09 -4.78 7.75
CA GLY A 125 10.12 -3.31 7.73
C GLY A 125 8.80 -2.74 7.21
N TYR A 126 8.22 -1.77 7.92
CA TYR A 126 7.01 -1.03 7.51
C TYR A 126 7.00 0.37 8.16
N ASP A 127 6.32 1.33 7.52
CA ASP A 127 6.18 2.70 8.02
C ASP A 127 7.53 3.29 8.49
N GLY A 128 8.59 3.18 7.65
CA GLY A 128 9.94 3.66 7.94
C GLY A 128 10.76 2.83 8.94
N ARG A 129 10.19 1.81 9.57
CA ARG A 129 10.92 0.92 10.48
C ARG A 129 11.79 -0.06 9.71
N GLY A 130 12.99 -0.35 10.26
CA GLY A 130 13.97 -1.21 9.61
C GLY A 130 14.58 -0.59 8.35
N GLN A 131 14.67 0.75 8.32
CA GLN A 131 15.31 1.53 7.27
C GLN A 131 16.28 2.53 7.87
N TRP A 132 17.46 2.65 7.26
CA TRP A 132 18.52 3.60 7.64
C TRP A 132 18.96 4.39 6.42
N ARG A 133 19.27 5.65 6.64
CA ARG A 133 19.83 6.57 5.62
C ARG A 133 21.26 6.87 6.03
N LEU A 134 22.23 6.29 5.35
CA LEU A 134 23.62 6.35 5.73
C LEU A 134 24.48 7.04 4.67
N ARG A 135 25.44 7.81 5.13
CA ARG A 135 26.49 8.43 4.32
C ARG A 135 27.85 7.87 4.71
N PRO A 136 28.92 8.07 3.90
CA PRO A 136 30.28 7.72 4.31
C PRO A 136 30.62 8.27 5.69
N GLY A 137 31.10 7.40 6.59
CA GLY A 137 31.39 7.70 7.98
C GLY A 137 30.26 7.45 8.98
N GLN A 138 29.07 7.04 8.52
CA GLN A 138 27.91 6.72 9.35
C GLN A 138 27.61 5.21 9.41
N GLU A 139 28.47 4.38 8.87
CA GLU A 139 28.25 2.92 8.75
C GLU A 139 28.02 2.24 10.10
N ALA A 140 28.61 2.78 11.16
CA ALA A 140 28.44 2.28 12.53
C ALA A 140 27.02 2.49 13.10
N GLU A 141 26.19 3.33 12.45
CA GLU A 141 24.79 3.50 12.84
C GLU A 141 23.92 2.29 12.45
N LEU A 142 24.40 1.43 11.53
CA LEU A 142 23.73 0.17 11.20
C LEU A 142 24.07 -0.87 12.26
N PRO A 143 23.07 -1.41 13.00
CA PRO A 143 23.32 -2.46 13.97
C PRO A 143 23.89 -3.73 13.30
N ALA A 144 24.85 -4.38 13.95
CA ALA A 144 25.62 -5.48 13.37
C ALA A 144 24.77 -6.71 12.96
N ASP A 145 23.64 -6.92 13.57
CA ASP A 145 22.69 -8.00 13.26
C ASP A 145 21.89 -7.78 11.96
N ASN A 146 22.09 -6.65 11.29
CA ASN A 146 21.44 -6.36 10.02
C ASN A 146 22.25 -6.77 8.79
N TYR A 147 23.54 -7.07 8.93
CA TYR A 147 24.32 -7.58 7.81
C TYR A 147 23.84 -8.98 7.39
N GLY A 148 23.64 -9.17 6.10
CA GLY A 148 23.00 -10.37 5.54
C GLY A 148 21.46 -10.32 5.52
N GLU A 149 20.85 -9.49 6.39
CA GLU A 149 19.40 -9.34 6.54
C GLU A 149 18.84 -8.07 5.86
N CYS A 150 19.70 -7.31 5.15
CA CYS A 150 19.33 -6.06 4.50
C CYS A 150 19.73 -6.04 3.02
N ILE A 151 18.95 -5.30 2.23
CA ILE A 151 19.40 -4.73 0.97
C ILE A 151 19.84 -3.28 1.18
N VAL A 152 20.70 -2.79 0.32
CA VAL A 152 21.07 -1.38 0.25
C VAL A 152 20.74 -0.83 -1.13
N GLU A 153 20.09 0.32 -1.16
CA GLU A 153 19.69 1.03 -2.37
C GLU A 153 20.37 2.38 -2.46
N GLN A 154 20.56 2.86 -3.67
CA GLN A 154 20.94 4.26 -3.90
C GLN A 154 19.84 5.19 -3.39
N GLY A 155 20.21 6.24 -2.67
CA GLY A 155 19.31 7.33 -2.33
C GLY A 155 18.93 8.11 -3.59
N ILE A 156 17.67 8.05 -3.97
CA ILE A 156 17.13 8.68 -5.17
C ILE A 156 16.70 10.11 -4.86
N ASN A 157 17.10 11.05 -5.73
CA ASN A 157 16.54 12.38 -5.74
C ASN A 157 15.30 12.39 -6.66
N PHE A 158 14.11 12.52 -6.07
CA PHE A 158 12.83 12.44 -6.75
C PHE A 158 12.02 13.72 -6.57
N SER A 159 11.13 14.01 -7.52
CA SER A 159 10.23 15.17 -7.47
C SER A 159 8.89 14.89 -6.80
N GLY A 160 8.57 13.62 -6.57
CA GLY A 160 7.32 13.20 -5.91
C GLY A 160 7.23 11.69 -5.79
N GLU A 161 6.28 11.25 -4.98
CA GLU A 161 5.95 9.85 -4.78
C GLU A 161 4.54 9.60 -5.32
N VAL A 162 4.38 8.49 -6.02
CA VAL A 162 3.08 8.05 -6.54
C VAL A 162 2.88 6.56 -6.29
N SER A 163 1.63 6.14 -6.32
CA SER A 163 1.31 4.72 -6.33
C SER A 163 0.26 4.40 -7.39
N LEU A 164 0.36 3.21 -7.96
CA LEU A 164 -0.67 2.62 -8.80
C LEU A 164 -1.29 1.44 -8.07
N VAL A 165 -2.60 1.46 -7.91
CA VAL A 165 -3.39 0.32 -7.45
C VAL A 165 -4.07 -0.31 -8.66
N GLY A 166 -3.89 -1.61 -8.83
CA GLY A 166 -4.51 -2.38 -9.90
C GLY A 166 -5.02 -3.73 -9.40
N ALA A 167 -5.87 -4.35 -10.17
CA ALA A 167 -6.36 -5.69 -9.91
C ALA A 167 -6.29 -6.55 -11.16
N ARG A 168 -6.02 -7.84 -11.00
CA ARG A 168 -6.05 -8.84 -12.06
C ARG A 168 -7.01 -9.96 -11.68
N GLY A 169 -7.85 -10.37 -12.62
CA GLY A 169 -8.79 -11.47 -12.46
C GLY A 169 -8.18 -12.83 -12.80
N HIS A 170 -8.94 -13.89 -12.55
CA HIS A 170 -8.58 -15.26 -12.95
C HIS A 170 -8.50 -15.45 -14.49
N ASP A 171 -9.16 -14.58 -15.24
CA ASP A 171 -9.12 -14.55 -16.72
C ASP A 171 -7.88 -13.85 -17.28
N GLY A 172 -7.02 -13.31 -16.40
CA GLY A 172 -5.82 -12.59 -16.78
C GLY A 172 -6.03 -11.12 -17.13
N LEU A 173 -7.27 -10.62 -17.11
CA LEU A 173 -7.54 -9.20 -17.37
C LEU A 173 -7.17 -8.35 -16.16
N SER A 174 -6.48 -7.25 -16.43
CA SER A 174 -6.07 -6.28 -15.41
C SER A 174 -6.81 -4.95 -15.59
N VAL A 175 -7.16 -4.32 -14.47
CA VAL A 175 -7.75 -2.98 -14.41
C VAL A 175 -7.00 -2.14 -13.39
N PHE A 176 -6.92 -0.82 -13.63
CA PHE A 176 -6.10 0.09 -12.84
C PHE A 176 -6.89 1.33 -12.44
N TYR A 177 -6.55 1.87 -11.25
CA TYR A 177 -6.94 3.20 -10.82
C TYR A 177 -6.01 4.27 -11.41
N PRO A 178 -6.37 5.56 -11.35
CA PRO A 178 -5.44 6.63 -11.62
C PRO A 178 -4.23 6.58 -10.67
N LEU A 179 -3.07 7.01 -11.17
CA LEU A 179 -1.91 7.27 -10.32
C LEU A 179 -2.29 8.21 -9.19
N THR A 180 -1.93 7.84 -7.98
CA THR A 180 -2.21 8.57 -6.75
C THR A 180 -0.92 9.21 -6.26
N HIS A 181 -0.92 10.53 -6.07
CA HIS A 181 0.19 11.24 -5.43
C HIS A 181 0.18 10.97 -3.93
N ASN A 182 1.35 10.73 -3.36
CA ASN A 182 1.50 10.38 -1.94
C ASN A 182 2.50 11.32 -1.27
N LEU A 183 2.20 11.70 -0.03
CA LEU A 183 3.12 12.38 0.85
C LEU A 183 3.45 11.48 2.02
N HIS A 184 4.72 11.08 2.10
CA HIS A 184 5.26 10.39 3.28
C HIS A 184 6.07 11.36 4.12
N GLU A 185 5.90 11.29 5.44
CA GLU A 185 6.75 11.96 6.42
C GLU A 185 7.28 10.90 7.37
N GLU A 186 8.59 10.87 7.56
CA GLU A 186 9.28 9.85 8.38
C GLU A 186 8.94 8.40 7.98
N GLY A 187 8.71 8.18 6.68
CA GLY A 187 8.34 6.86 6.12
C GLY A 187 6.88 6.46 6.34
N ILE A 188 6.05 7.33 6.92
CA ILE A 188 4.63 7.06 7.14
C ILE A 188 3.80 7.86 6.13
N LEU A 189 2.92 7.19 5.38
CA LEU A 189 1.99 7.85 4.48
C LEU A 189 1.04 8.76 5.28
N ARG A 190 1.09 10.08 5.01
CA ARG A 190 0.25 11.09 5.65
C ARG A 190 -0.99 11.41 4.83
N THR A 191 -0.79 11.68 3.54
CA THR A 191 -1.84 12.18 2.66
C THR A 191 -1.67 11.60 1.27
N SER A 192 -2.78 11.28 0.62
CA SER A 192 -2.83 10.87 -0.79
C SER A 192 -3.79 11.78 -1.56
N VAL A 193 -3.44 12.10 -2.82
CA VAL A 193 -4.30 12.85 -3.73
C VAL A 193 -4.40 12.09 -5.04
N ALA A 194 -5.63 11.75 -5.42
CA ALA A 194 -5.95 11.13 -6.70
C ALA A 194 -6.72 12.10 -7.58
N LEU A 195 -6.26 12.28 -8.81
CA LEU A 195 -6.90 13.13 -9.81
C LEU A 195 -7.54 12.26 -10.90
N PRO A 196 -8.71 12.65 -11.43
CA PRO A 196 -9.36 11.90 -12.51
C PRO A 196 -8.52 11.81 -13.80
N GLN A 197 -7.66 12.82 -14.01
CA GLN A 197 -6.79 12.92 -15.17
C GLN A 197 -5.34 13.06 -14.71
N PRO A 198 -4.66 11.95 -14.38
CA PRO A 198 -3.23 11.97 -14.07
C PRO A 198 -2.40 12.27 -15.32
N ASN A 199 -1.10 12.52 -15.16
CA ASN A 199 -0.17 12.62 -16.28
C ASN A 199 -0.27 11.34 -17.14
N PRO A 200 -0.68 11.42 -18.42
CA PRO A 200 -1.00 10.23 -19.21
C PRO A 200 0.23 9.37 -19.50
N ALA A 201 1.41 9.97 -19.65
CA ALA A 201 2.65 9.23 -19.91
C ALA A 201 3.07 8.42 -18.69
N LEU A 202 3.04 9.03 -17.50
CA LEU A 202 3.35 8.33 -16.24
C LEU A 202 2.29 7.27 -15.91
N GLN A 203 1.01 7.54 -16.18
CA GLN A 203 -0.07 6.57 -16.00
C GLN A 203 0.15 5.34 -16.88
N GLN A 204 0.42 5.54 -18.16
CA GLN A 204 0.69 4.44 -19.09
C GLN A 204 1.92 3.62 -18.69
N GLN A 205 3.01 4.30 -18.27
CA GLN A 205 4.21 3.63 -17.78
C GLN A 205 3.90 2.77 -16.54
N ALA A 206 3.19 3.32 -15.57
CA ALA A 206 2.82 2.61 -14.35
C ALA A 206 1.93 1.39 -14.64
N GLU A 207 0.93 1.54 -15.52
CA GLU A 207 0.06 0.43 -15.91
C GLU A 207 0.84 -0.70 -16.59
N GLN A 208 1.76 -0.37 -17.49
CA GLN A 208 2.63 -1.37 -18.14
C GLN A 208 3.53 -2.10 -17.14
N MET A 209 4.14 -1.37 -16.21
CA MET A 209 5.00 -1.94 -15.18
C MET A 209 4.21 -2.89 -14.26
N LEU A 210 3.06 -2.44 -13.75
CA LEU A 210 2.26 -3.26 -12.84
C LEU A 210 1.62 -4.46 -13.58
N ALA A 211 1.17 -4.29 -14.81
CA ALA A 211 0.65 -5.40 -15.63
C ALA A 211 1.71 -6.50 -15.81
N ALA A 212 2.95 -6.14 -16.16
CA ALA A 212 4.03 -7.10 -16.31
C ALA A 212 4.30 -7.90 -15.02
N ILE A 213 4.24 -7.24 -13.86
CA ILE A 213 4.41 -7.89 -12.56
C ILE A 213 3.25 -8.84 -12.26
N LEU A 214 2.01 -8.38 -12.47
CA LEU A 214 0.80 -9.18 -12.23
C LEU A 214 0.77 -10.44 -13.12
N ASP A 215 1.18 -10.31 -14.37
CA ASP A 215 1.22 -11.41 -15.34
C ASP A 215 2.33 -12.41 -15.03
N GLU A 216 3.55 -11.95 -14.73
CA GLU A 216 4.68 -12.83 -14.36
C GLU A 216 4.34 -13.65 -13.11
N LEU A 217 3.67 -13.04 -12.13
CA LEU A 217 3.27 -13.71 -10.90
C LEU A 217 1.99 -14.56 -11.06
N ASN A 218 1.30 -14.46 -12.20
CA ASN A 218 -0.04 -14.99 -12.36
C ASN A 218 -0.95 -14.59 -11.17
N TYR A 219 -0.80 -13.33 -10.72
CA TYR A 219 -1.44 -12.80 -9.53
C TYR A 219 -2.95 -12.64 -9.75
N VAL A 220 -3.75 -12.88 -8.71
CA VAL A 220 -5.20 -12.65 -8.72
C VAL A 220 -5.59 -11.80 -7.51
N GLY A 221 -6.20 -10.65 -7.75
CA GLY A 221 -6.57 -9.70 -6.69
C GLY A 221 -5.97 -8.33 -6.92
N VAL A 222 -6.04 -7.48 -5.90
CA VAL A 222 -5.46 -6.13 -5.89
C VAL A 222 -4.00 -6.19 -5.48
N MET A 223 -3.17 -5.44 -6.19
CA MET A 223 -1.77 -5.14 -5.85
C MET A 223 -1.55 -3.63 -5.95
N ALA A 224 -0.74 -3.09 -5.06
CA ALA A 224 -0.24 -1.73 -5.14
C ALA A 224 1.25 -1.72 -5.49
N MET A 225 1.64 -0.77 -6.31
CA MET A 225 3.02 -0.47 -6.68
C MET A 225 3.33 0.97 -6.32
N GLU A 226 4.28 1.18 -5.42
CA GLU A 226 4.78 2.51 -5.06
C GLU A 226 5.99 2.89 -5.91
N CYS A 227 6.02 4.13 -6.39
CA CYS A 227 7.06 4.63 -7.28
C CYS A 227 7.53 6.03 -6.89
N PHE A 228 8.79 6.32 -7.19
CA PHE A 228 9.35 7.66 -7.23
C PHE A 228 9.24 8.25 -8.64
N ILE A 229 8.93 9.54 -8.73
CA ILE A 229 8.98 10.30 -9.99
C ILE A 229 10.38 10.90 -10.12
N VAL A 230 11.10 10.50 -11.18
CA VAL A 230 12.44 10.99 -11.49
C VAL A 230 12.44 11.51 -12.93
N GLY A 231 12.44 12.84 -13.09
CA GLY A 231 12.18 13.45 -14.39
C GLY A 231 10.81 13.04 -14.93
N ASP A 232 10.79 12.49 -16.13
CA ASP A 232 9.58 12.00 -16.81
C ASP A 232 9.39 10.48 -16.67
N SER A 233 10.02 9.87 -15.68
CA SER A 233 10.02 8.41 -15.49
C SER A 233 9.68 8.00 -14.07
N LEU A 234 9.26 6.74 -13.93
CA LEU A 234 8.96 6.12 -12.65
C LEU A 234 10.06 5.12 -12.27
N LEU A 235 10.45 5.13 -11.01
CA LEU A 235 11.27 4.08 -10.39
C LEU A 235 10.44 3.36 -9.34
N ILE A 236 10.29 2.05 -9.46
CA ILE A 236 9.54 1.23 -8.48
C ILE A 236 10.31 1.22 -7.16
N ASN A 237 9.62 1.61 -6.09
CA ASN A 237 10.11 1.55 -4.72
C ASN A 237 9.75 0.23 -4.05
N GLU A 238 8.45 -0.09 -4.02
CA GLU A 238 7.93 -1.26 -3.27
C GLU A 238 6.64 -1.80 -3.91
N LEU A 239 6.40 -3.10 -3.73
CA LEU A 239 5.18 -3.79 -4.13
C LEU A 239 4.44 -4.27 -2.88
N ALA A 240 3.11 -4.13 -2.87
CA ALA A 240 2.24 -4.67 -1.84
C ALA A 240 1.19 -5.59 -2.48
N PRO A 241 1.28 -6.91 -2.30
CA PRO A 241 0.37 -7.89 -2.92
C PRO A 241 -0.98 -7.97 -2.17
N ARG A 242 -1.63 -6.85 -1.96
CA ARG A 242 -2.89 -6.67 -1.22
C ARG A 242 -3.47 -5.29 -1.47
N VAL A 243 -4.67 -5.06 -0.93
CA VAL A 243 -5.21 -3.70 -0.79
C VAL A 243 -4.24 -2.82 0.02
N HIS A 244 -4.14 -1.55 -0.35
CA HIS A 244 -3.09 -0.68 0.17
C HIS A 244 -3.64 0.64 0.71
N ASN A 245 -2.92 1.23 1.67
CA ASN A 245 -3.30 2.50 2.31
C ASN A 245 -3.46 3.64 1.30
N SER A 246 -2.59 3.73 0.30
CA SER A 246 -2.69 4.74 -0.76
C SER A 246 -3.91 4.59 -1.67
N GLY A 247 -4.63 3.47 -1.59
CA GLY A 247 -5.88 3.21 -2.32
C GLY A 247 -7.14 3.44 -1.47
N HIS A 248 -7.06 3.90 -0.22
CA HIS A 248 -8.25 4.07 0.64
C HIS A 248 -9.20 5.15 0.15
N TRP A 249 -8.71 6.17 -0.56
CA TRP A 249 -9.54 7.19 -1.21
C TRP A 249 -10.60 6.60 -2.15
N THR A 250 -10.35 5.39 -2.70
CA THR A 250 -11.28 4.72 -3.62
C THR A 250 -12.62 4.38 -2.99
N GLN A 251 -12.72 4.32 -1.66
CA GLN A 251 -13.97 4.05 -0.95
C GLN A 251 -15.04 5.12 -1.21
N ASN A 252 -14.63 6.36 -1.45
CA ASN A 252 -15.54 7.48 -1.71
C ASN A 252 -15.32 8.11 -3.08
N GLY A 253 -14.10 8.01 -3.64
CA GLY A 253 -13.70 8.71 -4.86
C GLY A 253 -13.75 7.87 -6.15
N ALA A 254 -14.10 6.59 -6.07
CA ALA A 254 -14.20 5.71 -7.22
C ALA A 254 -15.53 4.97 -7.26
N SER A 255 -15.97 4.55 -8.45
CA SER A 255 -17.20 3.77 -8.64
C SER A 255 -17.14 2.39 -7.99
N ILE A 256 -15.94 1.86 -7.78
CA ILE A 256 -15.66 0.58 -7.12
C ILE A 256 -14.44 0.81 -6.23
N SER A 257 -14.53 0.49 -4.94
CA SER A 257 -13.39 0.58 -4.04
C SER A 257 -12.37 -0.53 -4.30
N GLN A 258 -11.11 -0.30 -3.96
CA GLN A 258 -10.07 -1.34 -4.05
C GLN A 258 -10.44 -2.62 -3.27
N PHE A 259 -11.19 -2.48 -2.18
CA PHE A 259 -11.64 -3.59 -1.36
C PHE A 259 -12.65 -4.46 -2.09
N GLU A 260 -13.65 -3.83 -2.68
CA GLU A 260 -14.65 -4.51 -3.51
C GLU A 260 -14.00 -5.12 -4.75
N LEU A 261 -13.09 -4.39 -5.41
CA LEU A 261 -12.36 -4.87 -6.58
C LEU A 261 -11.53 -6.12 -6.26
N HIS A 262 -10.89 -6.16 -5.07
CA HIS A 262 -10.15 -7.33 -4.60
C HIS A 262 -11.07 -8.54 -4.42
N LEU A 263 -12.21 -8.36 -3.75
CA LEU A 263 -13.19 -9.44 -3.56
C LEU A 263 -13.72 -9.97 -4.89
N ARG A 264 -14.03 -9.07 -5.84
CA ARG A 264 -14.46 -9.46 -7.18
C ARG A 264 -13.40 -10.29 -7.90
N ALA A 265 -12.13 -9.84 -7.85
CA ALA A 265 -11.03 -10.53 -8.51
C ALA A 265 -10.84 -11.96 -7.98
N ILE A 266 -10.73 -12.13 -6.66
CA ILE A 266 -10.45 -13.44 -6.06
C ILE A 266 -11.65 -14.42 -6.17
N LEU A 267 -12.86 -13.89 -6.32
CA LEU A 267 -14.08 -14.69 -6.50
C LEU A 267 -14.42 -14.98 -7.99
N GLY A 268 -13.60 -14.46 -8.93
CA GLY A 268 -13.86 -14.62 -10.36
C GLY A 268 -15.10 -13.85 -10.84
N LEU A 269 -15.44 -12.74 -10.19
CA LEU A 269 -16.52 -11.86 -10.60
C LEU A 269 -16.01 -10.84 -11.64
N PRO A 270 -16.91 -10.19 -12.42
CA PRO A 270 -16.52 -9.20 -13.41
C PRO A 270 -15.70 -8.05 -12.82
N LEU A 271 -14.63 -7.66 -13.51
CA LEU A 271 -13.72 -6.56 -13.15
C LEU A 271 -13.83 -5.42 -14.17
N PRO A 272 -14.85 -4.56 -14.11
CA PRO A 272 -14.90 -3.39 -14.95
C PRO A 272 -13.83 -2.37 -14.48
N LYS A 273 -13.30 -1.59 -15.41
CA LYS A 273 -12.40 -0.49 -15.08
C LYS A 273 -13.10 0.48 -14.12
N PRO A 274 -12.53 0.78 -12.96
CA PRO A 274 -13.11 1.75 -12.03
C PRO A 274 -13.22 3.13 -12.67
N VAL A 275 -14.37 3.79 -12.46
CA VAL A 275 -14.59 5.17 -12.90
C VAL A 275 -14.24 6.12 -11.78
N VAL A 276 -13.41 7.11 -12.08
CA VAL A 276 -13.00 8.18 -11.16
C VAL A 276 -13.29 9.51 -11.84
N ASN A 277 -14.30 10.22 -11.35
CA ASN A 277 -14.79 11.47 -11.95
C ASN A 277 -14.43 12.70 -11.12
N THR A 278 -13.97 12.49 -9.89
CA THR A 278 -13.72 13.57 -8.93
C THR A 278 -12.32 13.50 -8.37
N PRO A 279 -11.65 14.64 -8.18
CA PRO A 279 -10.47 14.70 -7.33
C PRO A 279 -10.80 14.15 -5.94
N SER A 280 -9.85 13.43 -5.36
CA SER A 280 -10.03 12.80 -4.05
C SER A 280 -8.79 13.00 -3.19
N VAL A 281 -9.00 13.29 -1.92
CA VAL A 281 -7.93 13.42 -0.91
C VAL A 281 -8.18 12.41 0.19
N MET A 282 -7.16 11.66 0.57
CA MET A 282 -7.17 10.81 1.76
C MET A 282 -6.16 11.35 2.76
N VAL A 283 -6.58 11.51 4.01
CA VAL A 283 -5.74 11.92 5.13
C VAL A 283 -5.71 10.80 6.16
N ASN A 284 -4.55 10.22 6.42
CA ASN A 284 -4.40 9.20 7.46
C ASN A 284 -4.52 9.83 8.85
N LEU A 285 -5.28 9.21 9.72
CA LEU A 285 -5.36 9.57 11.13
C LEU A 285 -4.36 8.72 11.92
N ILE A 286 -3.33 9.37 12.47
CA ILE A 286 -2.20 8.73 13.13
C ILE A 286 -2.09 9.24 14.55
N GLY A 287 -2.22 8.36 15.54
CA GLY A 287 -2.05 8.71 16.95
C GLY A 287 -3.05 9.73 17.50
N THR A 288 -4.10 10.05 16.78
CA THR A 288 -5.10 11.08 17.19
C THR A 288 -6.42 10.44 17.60
N ALA A 289 -7.09 11.05 18.56
CA ALA A 289 -8.44 10.65 18.95
C ALA A 289 -9.47 11.12 17.92
N VAL A 290 -10.60 10.43 17.87
CA VAL A 290 -11.72 10.82 17.01
C VAL A 290 -12.28 12.19 17.45
N ASN A 291 -12.49 13.07 16.46
CA ASN A 291 -13.15 14.36 16.67
C ASN A 291 -14.49 14.36 15.91
N GLN A 292 -15.59 14.41 16.64
CA GLN A 292 -16.93 14.41 16.05
C GLN A 292 -17.21 15.61 15.14
N GLN A 293 -16.48 16.72 15.31
CA GLN A 293 -16.63 17.89 14.44
C GLN A 293 -16.22 17.63 12.98
N TRP A 294 -15.41 16.61 12.71
CA TRP A 294 -15.14 16.20 11.33
C TRP A 294 -16.43 15.80 10.58
N LEU A 295 -17.41 15.22 11.30
CA LEU A 295 -18.69 14.80 10.73
C LEU A 295 -19.63 15.97 10.41
N ALA A 296 -19.33 17.18 10.86
CA ALA A 296 -20.06 18.41 10.49
C ALA A 296 -19.64 18.96 9.12
N LEU A 297 -18.53 18.47 8.56
CA LEU A 297 -18.03 18.90 7.25
C LEU A 297 -18.61 17.98 6.16
N PRO A 298 -19.42 18.51 5.21
CA PRO A 298 -20.24 17.69 4.31
C PRO A 298 -19.42 16.84 3.31
N LEU A 299 -18.17 17.24 3.03
CA LEU A 299 -17.29 16.48 2.10
C LEU A 299 -16.35 15.51 2.82
N VAL A 300 -16.40 15.44 4.15
CA VAL A 300 -15.49 14.60 4.94
C VAL A 300 -16.17 13.27 5.27
N HIS A 301 -15.52 12.18 4.87
CA HIS A 301 -15.95 10.82 5.15
C HIS A 301 -14.97 10.17 6.12
N LEU A 302 -15.41 9.89 7.35
CA LEU A 302 -14.60 9.24 8.37
C LEU A 302 -14.63 7.72 8.23
N HIS A 303 -13.44 7.11 8.18
CA HIS A 303 -13.22 5.68 8.28
C HIS A 303 -12.40 5.38 9.54
N TRP A 304 -13.08 5.06 10.64
CA TRP A 304 -12.44 4.78 11.93
C TRP A 304 -12.19 3.29 12.10
N TYR A 305 -11.00 2.90 12.59
CA TYR A 305 -10.60 1.50 12.64
C TYR A 305 -10.90 0.79 13.96
N GLU A 306 -11.47 1.50 14.96
CA GLU A 306 -11.73 0.97 16.31
C GLU A 306 -10.48 0.43 17.01
N LYS A 307 -9.34 1.03 16.71
CA LYS A 307 -8.08 0.71 17.36
C LYS A 307 -7.81 1.63 18.54
N GLU A 308 -7.08 1.12 19.52
CA GLU A 308 -6.53 1.95 20.59
C GLU A 308 -5.63 3.04 19.99
N VAL A 309 -5.84 4.27 20.42
CA VAL A 309 -5.03 5.42 20.02
C VAL A 309 -3.66 5.33 20.69
N ARG A 310 -2.61 5.26 19.88
CA ARG A 310 -1.21 5.28 20.30
C ARG A 310 -0.40 6.10 19.31
N GLU A 311 0.67 6.73 19.79
CA GLU A 311 1.62 7.46 18.94
C GLU A 311 2.10 6.59 17.75
N GLY A 312 2.15 7.17 16.56
CA GLY A 312 2.58 6.52 15.32
C GLY A 312 1.62 5.45 14.78
N ARG A 313 0.48 5.17 15.46
CA ARG A 313 -0.47 4.15 15.00
C ARG A 313 -1.55 4.77 14.11
N LYS A 314 -1.73 4.21 12.90
CA LYS A 314 -2.89 4.53 12.05
C LYS A 314 -4.17 4.02 12.71
N VAL A 315 -5.08 4.93 13.05
CA VAL A 315 -6.33 4.66 13.76
C VAL A 315 -7.58 4.91 12.92
N GLY A 316 -7.41 5.52 11.75
CA GLY A 316 -8.46 5.81 10.80
C GLY A 316 -7.91 6.57 9.60
N HIS A 317 -8.80 6.99 8.74
CA HIS A 317 -8.53 7.97 7.68
C HIS A 317 -9.78 8.80 7.40
N LEU A 318 -9.55 9.97 6.81
CA LEU A 318 -10.59 10.83 6.25
C LEU A 318 -10.46 10.80 4.74
N ASN A 319 -11.56 10.61 4.03
CA ASN A 319 -11.64 10.82 2.60
C ASN A 319 -12.46 12.08 2.31
N LEU A 320 -11.99 12.86 1.35
CA LEU A 320 -12.69 14.01 0.81
C LEU A 320 -12.71 13.89 -0.72
N ASN A 321 -13.85 14.13 -1.33
CA ASN A 321 -13.97 14.13 -2.78
C ASN A 321 -15.09 15.09 -3.23
N ASP A 322 -14.84 15.80 -4.33
CA ASP A 322 -15.81 16.69 -4.97
C ASP A 322 -15.37 16.95 -6.42
N PRO A 323 -16.30 17.08 -7.38
CA PRO A 323 -15.96 17.45 -8.76
C PRO A 323 -15.38 18.86 -8.86
N ASP A 324 -15.73 19.77 -7.94
CA ASP A 324 -15.19 21.11 -7.86
C ASP A 324 -13.96 21.17 -6.96
N ALA A 325 -12.78 21.37 -7.55
CA ALA A 325 -11.53 21.47 -6.82
C ALA A 325 -11.53 22.63 -5.77
N ALA A 326 -12.24 23.74 -6.05
CA ALA A 326 -12.32 24.86 -5.12
C ALA A 326 -13.12 24.49 -3.87
N SER A 327 -14.23 23.76 -4.01
CA SER A 327 -15.00 23.21 -2.88
C SER A 327 -14.14 22.25 -2.04
N LEU A 328 -13.35 21.41 -2.70
CA LEU A 328 -12.44 20.48 -2.00
C LEU A 328 -11.34 21.23 -1.24
N GLN A 329 -10.76 22.28 -1.84
CA GLN A 329 -9.79 23.15 -1.14
C GLN A 329 -10.41 23.85 0.08
N GLN A 330 -11.64 24.35 -0.02
CA GLN A 330 -12.36 24.96 1.10
C GLN A 330 -12.63 23.93 2.22
N ALA A 331 -12.99 22.70 1.85
CA ALA A 331 -13.19 21.63 2.83
C ALA A 331 -11.89 21.30 3.58
N LEU A 332 -10.75 21.26 2.89
CA LEU A 332 -9.43 21.06 3.52
C LEU A 332 -9.08 22.22 4.47
N GLN A 333 -9.39 23.48 4.10
CA GLN A 333 -9.18 24.63 4.96
C GLN A 333 -10.08 24.58 6.21
N ALA A 334 -11.32 24.13 6.07
CA ALA A 334 -12.24 23.97 7.21
C ALA A 334 -11.83 22.80 8.12
N LEU A 335 -11.22 21.75 7.56
CA LEU A 335 -10.71 20.60 8.30
C LEU A 335 -9.44 20.93 9.10
N ALA A 336 -8.58 21.81 8.58
CA ALA A 336 -7.28 22.14 9.16
C ALA A 336 -7.31 22.48 10.67
N PRO A 337 -8.16 23.38 11.16
CA PRO A 337 -8.22 23.73 12.60
C PRO A 337 -8.79 22.59 13.47
N LEU A 338 -9.38 21.57 12.89
CA LEU A 338 -9.95 20.42 13.59
C LEU A 338 -8.98 19.24 13.72
N LEU A 339 -7.79 19.35 13.14
CA LEU A 339 -6.72 18.37 13.21
C LEU A 339 -5.52 18.93 13.98
N PRO A 340 -4.70 18.06 14.63
CA PRO A 340 -3.44 18.47 15.24
C PRO A 340 -2.51 19.21 14.28
N ALA A 341 -1.58 20.00 14.83
CA ALA A 341 -0.68 20.85 14.03
C ALA A 341 0.19 20.08 13.03
N GLU A 342 0.55 18.86 13.34
CA GLU A 342 1.34 17.95 12.48
C GLU A 342 0.66 17.56 11.16
N TYR A 343 -0.64 17.80 11.01
CA TYR A 343 -1.38 17.52 9.77
C TYR A 343 -1.34 18.70 8.78
N GLN A 344 -0.91 19.89 9.22
CA GLN A 344 -0.97 21.10 8.41
C GLN A 344 -0.12 21.01 7.12
N SER A 345 1.07 20.40 7.21
CA SER A 345 1.95 20.17 6.05
C SER A 345 1.27 19.31 4.99
N GLY A 346 0.63 18.21 5.40
CA GLY A 346 -0.09 17.30 4.51
C GLY A 346 -1.31 17.95 3.86
N LEU A 347 -2.07 18.75 4.60
CA LEU A 347 -3.23 19.47 4.06
C LEU A 347 -2.81 20.55 3.05
N ALA A 348 -1.75 21.32 3.37
CA ALA A 348 -1.20 22.33 2.47
C ALA A 348 -0.65 21.69 1.18
N TRP A 349 0.05 20.56 1.30
CA TRP A 349 0.51 19.79 0.15
C TRP A 349 -0.65 19.29 -0.72
N ALA A 350 -1.74 18.79 -0.11
CA ALA A 350 -2.92 18.35 -0.85
C ALA A 350 -3.56 19.51 -1.62
N GLN A 351 -3.67 20.70 -1.00
CA GLN A 351 -4.18 21.90 -1.67
C GLN A 351 -3.35 22.28 -2.90
N GLN A 352 -2.01 22.18 -2.82
CA GLN A 352 -1.12 22.42 -3.95
C GLN A 352 -1.32 21.40 -5.10
N LYS A 353 -1.64 20.16 -4.78
CA LYS A 353 -1.90 19.12 -5.78
C LYS A 353 -3.25 19.28 -6.49
N LEU A 354 -4.19 19.96 -5.86
CA LEU A 354 -5.53 20.23 -6.42
C LEU A 354 -5.59 21.49 -7.29
N GLY A 355 -4.65 22.41 -7.13
CA GLY A 355 -4.59 23.69 -7.86
C GLY A 355 -3.61 23.74 -8.93
#